data_282594c41915471c074b6e6a24997a75
#
_entry.id   282594c41915471c074b6e6a24997a75
#
_cell.length_a   1.000
_cell.length_b   1.000
_cell.length_c   1.000
_cell.angle_alpha   90.00
_cell.angle_beta   90.00
_cell.angle_gamma   90.00
#
_symmetry.space_group_name_H-M   'P 1'
#
loop_
_entity.id
_entity.type
_entity.pdbx_description
1 polymer ?
#
loop_
_entity_poly.entity_id
_entity_poly.type
_entity_poly.pdbx_seq_one_letter_code
_entity_poly.pdbx_strand_id
1 'polypeptide(L)'
;MSASLVGSEMCIRDSSDTMVEQINIRKAELGKRLLDRKTQETDLDSVLADCKKDLEEVSAHIRKLSEQEKELSAKEKEWRTKAKENDRALEEKQNEFHRQQSRLESLKNIAERYDGYGNSIRRVMEQKSRNAGILGVVSDLIQVDKKYETAIETALGGNIQNIVTEDEETAKQMISYLKQNRYGRATFLPLTSVDGKGNFKNTDALKEPGVIGLANTLVKTDEKYAVVTAYLLGRVIVTENIDYAIKLAKKNRYSLHIVTLEGEYLSPGGSMTGGAFKNSSN
;
A
#
# COMPACT_ATOMS: atom_id res chain seq x y z
N MET A 1 -68.90 -38.24 -120.57
CA MET A 1 -67.86 -38.52 -119.57
C MET A 1 -67.04 -37.23 -119.17
N SER A 2 -67.62 -36.05 -119.04
CA SER A 2 -66.86 -34.80 -118.74
C SER A 2 -67.23 -34.15 -117.39
N ALA A 3 -68.29 -34.50 -116.71
CA ALA A 3 -68.73 -33.84 -115.50
C ALA A 3 -68.12 -34.44 -114.19
N SER A 4 -67.60 -35.70 -114.22
CA SER A 4 -67.05 -36.38 -113.03
C SER A 4 -65.59 -35.97 -112.77
N LEU A 5 -64.81 -35.60 -113.75
CA LEU A 5 -63.42 -35.14 -113.59
C LEU A 5 -63.31 -33.73 -112.96
N VAL A 6 -64.25 -32.79 -113.36
CA VAL A 6 -64.25 -31.48 -112.84
C VAL A 6 -64.65 -31.39 -111.32
N GLY A 7 -65.56 -32.29 -110.93
CA GLY A 7 -65.93 -32.38 -109.45
C GLY A 7 -64.83 -33.01 -108.58
N SER A 8 -64.02 -33.90 -109.12
CA SER A 8 -62.87 -34.50 -108.40
C SER A 8 -61.69 -33.53 -108.26
N GLU A 9 -61.42 -32.72 -109.35
CA GLU A 9 -60.37 -31.68 -109.31
C GLU A 9 -60.74 -30.53 -108.39
N MET A 10 -62.01 -30.15 -108.34
CA MET A 10 -62.53 -29.08 -107.46
C MET A 10 -62.45 -29.55 -105.99
N CYS A 11 -62.80 -30.78 -105.65
CA CYS A 11 -62.72 -31.35 -104.31
C CYS A 11 -61.24 -31.52 -103.82
N ILE A 12 -60.33 -31.84 -104.75
CA ILE A 12 -58.88 -31.98 -104.45
C ILE A 12 -58.28 -30.57 -104.19
N ARG A 13 -58.69 -29.59 -104.99
CA ARG A 13 -58.29 -28.19 -104.86
C ARG A 13 -58.81 -27.62 -103.54
N ASP A 14 -60.08 -27.72 -103.19
CA ASP A 14 -60.63 -27.29 -101.89
C ASP A 14 -59.96 -27.96 -100.69
N SER A 15 -59.62 -29.25 -100.81
CA SER A 15 -58.88 -29.99 -99.73
C SER A 15 -57.44 -29.48 -99.63
N SER A 16 -56.81 -29.18 -100.79
CA SER A 16 -55.46 -28.61 -100.79
C SER A 16 -55.45 -27.15 -100.25
N ASP A 17 -56.39 -26.34 -100.57
CA ASP A 17 -56.54 -24.96 -100.07
C ASP A 17 -56.76 -24.98 -98.58
N THR A 18 -57.63 -25.89 -98.04
CA THR A 18 -57.83 -26.05 -96.56
C THR A 18 -56.58 -26.54 -95.86
N MET A 19 -55.79 -27.42 -96.52
CA MET A 19 -54.48 -27.89 -95.97
C MET A 19 -53.47 -26.73 -95.91
N VAL A 20 -53.39 -25.94 -96.91
CA VAL A 20 -52.51 -24.74 -96.96
C VAL A 20 -52.92 -23.75 -95.92
N GLU A 21 -54.22 -23.49 -95.72
CA GLU A 21 -54.72 -22.60 -94.65
C GLU A 21 -54.38 -23.12 -93.24
N GLN A 22 -54.56 -24.43 -92.99
CA GLN A 22 -54.15 -25.06 -91.74
C GLN A 22 -52.63 -24.98 -91.47
N ILE A 23 -51.82 -25.14 -92.57
CA ILE A 23 -50.35 -24.99 -92.47
C ILE A 23 -50.01 -23.54 -92.15
N ASN A 24 -50.68 -22.56 -92.77
CA ASN A 24 -50.43 -21.13 -92.51
C ASN A 24 -50.84 -20.77 -91.05
N ILE A 25 -51.98 -21.27 -90.60
CA ILE A 25 -52.36 -21.08 -89.17
C ILE A 25 -51.34 -21.66 -88.20
N ARG A 26 -50.89 -22.90 -88.44
CA ARG A 26 -49.83 -23.50 -87.62
C ARG A 26 -48.50 -22.73 -87.72
N LYS A 27 -48.12 -22.26 -88.88
CA LYS A 27 -46.94 -21.42 -89.05
C LYS A 27 -47.03 -20.13 -88.24
N ALA A 28 -48.21 -19.49 -88.27
CA ALA A 28 -48.45 -18.27 -87.48
C ALA A 28 -48.38 -18.54 -85.94
N GLU A 29 -49.00 -19.65 -85.51
CA GLU A 29 -48.93 -20.04 -84.13
C GLU A 29 -47.49 -20.39 -83.67
N LEU A 30 -46.74 -21.12 -84.45
CA LEU A 30 -45.34 -21.44 -84.19
C LEU A 30 -44.48 -20.16 -84.19
N GLY A 31 -44.73 -19.25 -85.13
CA GLY A 31 -44.09 -17.94 -85.17
C GLY A 31 -44.33 -17.15 -83.89
N LYS A 32 -45.56 -17.10 -83.47
CA LYS A 32 -45.93 -16.48 -82.13
C LYS A 32 -45.24 -17.08 -80.98
N ARG A 33 -45.26 -18.44 -80.90
CA ARG A 33 -44.56 -19.16 -79.81
C ARG A 33 -43.04 -18.94 -79.82
N LEU A 34 -42.44 -18.84 -81.00
CA LEU A 34 -41.04 -18.52 -81.14
C LEU A 34 -40.71 -17.13 -80.68
N LEU A 35 -41.59 -16.15 -81.01
CA LEU A 35 -41.46 -14.77 -80.54
C LEU A 35 -41.57 -14.65 -79.02
N ASP A 36 -42.61 -15.31 -78.45
CA ASP A 36 -42.86 -15.34 -76.99
C ASP A 36 -41.67 -16.02 -76.26
N ARG A 37 -41.10 -17.08 -76.81
CA ARG A 37 -39.89 -17.69 -76.21
C ARG A 37 -38.66 -16.81 -76.33
N LYS A 38 -38.47 -16.09 -77.47
CA LYS A 38 -37.37 -15.15 -77.60
C LYS A 38 -37.49 -13.99 -76.64
N THR A 39 -38.69 -13.46 -76.44
CA THR A 39 -38.91 -12.40 -75.41
C THR A 39 -38.63 -12.92 -74.00
N GLN A 40 -39.12 -14.13 -73.68
CA GLN A 40 -38.81 -14.77 -72.38
C GLN A 40 -37.30 -15.01 -72.19
N GLU A 41 -36.57 -15.43 -73.25
CA GLU A 41 -35.14 -15.64 -73.19
C GLU A 41 -34.40 -14.33 -72.97
N THR A 42 -34.76 -13.22 -73.67
CA THR A 42 -34.18 -11.92 -73.43
C THR A 42 -34.45 -11.33 -72.07
N ASP A 43 -35.65 -11.56 -71.51
CA ASP A 43 -36.05 -11.15 -70.12
C ASP A 43 -35.24 -11.95 -69.11
N LEU A 44 -35.08 -13.27 -69.28
CA LEU A 44 -34.31 -14.10 -68.39
C LEU A 44 -32.81 -13.76 -68.44
N ASP A 45 -32.27 -13.47 -69.64
CA ASP A 45 -30.87 -13.00 -69.77
C ASP A 45 -30.64 -11.65 -69.08
N SER A 46 -31.60 -10.74 -69.15
CA SER A 46 -31.55 -9.48 -68.42
C SER A 46 -31.54 -9.70 -66.92
N VAL A 47 -32.48 -10.53 -66.41
CA VAL A 47 -32.51 -10.86 -64.95
C VAL A 47 -31.24 -11.55 -64.48
N LEU A 48 -30.70 -12.45 -65.34
CA LEU A 48 -29.46 -13.14 -65.03
C LEU A 48 -28.25 -12.22 -65.00
N ALA A 49 -28.24 -11.19 -65.88
CA ALA A 49 -27.19 -10.18 -65.89
C ALA A 49 -27.26 -9.29 -64.62
N ASP A 50 -28.48 -8.86 -64.22
CA ASP A 50 -28.69 -8.11 -62.98
C ASP A 50 -28.30 -8.92 -61.76
N CYS A 51 -28.74 -10.18 -61.62
CA CYS A 51 -28.34 -11.05 -60.52
C CYS A 51 -26.82 -11.27 -60.43
N LYS A 52 -26.13 -11.41 -61.58
CA LYS A 52 -24.66 -11.50 -61.59
C LYS A 52 -24.02 -10.23 -61.09
N LYS A 53 -24.51 -9.07 -61.48
CA LYS A 53 -24.01 -7.77 -61.01
C LYS A 53 -24.21 -7.60 -59.51
N ASP A 54 -25.39 -7.94 -59.02
CA ASP A 54 -25.69 -7.86 -57.56
C ASP A 54 -24.78 -8.84 -56.77
N LEU A 55 -24.54 -10.04 -57.30
CA LEU A 55 -23.65 -11.01 -56.69
C LEU A 55 -22.19 -10.51 -56.63
N GLU A 56 -21.72 -9.84 -57.69
CA GLU A 56 -20.39 -9.23 -57.70
C GLU A 56 -20.28 -8.08 -56.68
N GLU A 57 -21.31 -7.19 -56.60
CA GLU A 57 -21.36 -6.10 -55.66
C GLU A 57 -21.36 -6.63 -54.20
N VAL A 58 -22.22 -7.61 -53.87
CA VAL A 58 -22.30 -8.21 -52.56
C VAL A 58 -20.99 -8.95 -52.21
N SER A 59 -20.39 -9.63 -53.16
CA SER A 59 -19.11 -10.32 -52.97
C SER A 59 -17.98 -9.32 -52.65
N ALA A 60 -17.96 -8.20 -53.34
CA ALA A 60 -16.99 -7.12 -53.07
C ALA A 60 -17.19 -6.50 -51.69
N HIS A 61 -18.47 -6.28 -51.30
CA HIS A 61 -18.78 -5.82 -49.93
C HIS A 61 -18.34 -6.81 -48.83
N ILE A 62 -18.61 -8.10 -49.03
CA ILE A 62 -18.18 -9.14 -48.07
C ILE A 62 -16.67 -9.14 -47.92
N ARG A 63 -15.91 -9.05 -49.02
CA ARG A 63 -14.45 -8.98 -48.96
C ARG A 63 -13.97 -7.78 -48.17
N LYS A 64 -14.53 -6.60 -48.44
CA LYS A 64 -14.18 -5.35 -47.75
C LYS A 64 -14.49 -5.42 -46.23
N LEU A 65 -15.65 -5.95 -45.87
CA LEU A 65 -16.05 -6.15 -44.49
C LEU A 65 -15.13 -7.15 -43.76
N SER A 66 -14.76 -8.25 -44.42
CA SER A 66 -13.83 -9.23 -43.88
C SER A 66 -12.42 -8.67 -43.65
N GLU A 67 -11.95 -7.79 -44.51
CA GLU A 67 -10.67 -7.07 -44.33
C GLU A 67 -10.76 -6.12 -43.13
N GLN A 68 -11.84 -5.33 -43.04
CA GLN A 68 -12.07 -4.44 -41.90
C GLN A 68 -12.19 -5.19 -40.57
N GLU A 69 -12.87 -6.33 -40.57
CA GLU A 69 -12.96 -7.20 -39.39
C GLU A 69 -11.57 -7.67 -38.92
N LYS A 70 -10.73 -8.11 -39.85
CA LYS A 70 -9.35 -8.54 -39.54
C LYS A 70 -8.51 -7.40 -38.95
N GLU A 71 -8.61 -6.20 -39.55
CA GLU A 71 -7.89 -5.03 -39.04
C GLU A 71 -8.37 -4.63 -37.64
N LEU A 72 -9.70 -4.62 -37.41
CA LEU A 72 -10.28 -4.28 -36.12
C LEU A 72 -9.92 -5.32 -35.05
N SER A 73 -9.96 -6.60 -35.40
CA SER A 73 -9.56 -7.70 -34.51
C SER A 73 -8.08 -7.60 -34.13
N ALA A 74 -7.20 -7.22 -35.07
CA ALA A 74 -5.80 -7.00 -34.77
C ALA A 74 -5.59 -5.80 -33.81
N LYS A 75 -6.29 -4.68 -34.06
CA LYS A 75 -6.28 -3.51 -33.17
C LYS A 75 -6.82 -3.84 -31.78
N GLU A 76 -7.92 -4.60 -31.70
CA GLU A 76 -8.47 -5.03 -30.43
C GLU A 76 -7.46 -5.83 -29.60
N LYS A 77 -6.76 -6.77 -30.22
CA LYS A 77 -5.70 -7.55 -29.55
C LYS A 77 -4.57 -6.65 -29.05
N GLU A 78 -4.14 -5.70 -29.86
CA GLU A 78 -3.09 -4.74 -29.47
C GLU A 78 -3.54 -3.90 -28.29
N TRP A 79 -4.76 -3.36 -28.32
CA TRP A 79 -5.28 -2.56 -27.21
C TRP A 79 -5.50 -3.38 -25.94
N ARG A 80 -5.92 -4.64 -26.05
CA ARG A 80 -6.05 -5.53 -24.90
C ARG A 80 -4.69 -5.84 -24.25
N THR A 81 -3.63 -6.00 -25.04
CA THR A 81 -2.29 -6.19 -24.48
C THR A 81 -1.79 -4.94 -23.78
N LYS A 82 -1.94 -3.77 -24.42
CA LYS A 82 -1.59 -2.47 -23.80
C LYS A 82 -2.38 -2.20 -22.52
N ALA A 83 -3.66 -2.52 -22.49
CA ALA A 83 -4.49 -2.38 -21.28
C ALA A 83 -3.95 -3.25 -20.14
N LYS A 84 -3.64 -4.53 -20.40
CA LYS A 84 -3.05 -5.42 -19.39
C LYS A 84 -1.68 -4.94 -18.88
N GLU A 85 -0.84 -4.40 -19.75
CA GLU A 85 0.45 -3.84 -19.36
C GLU A 85 0.28 -2.60 -18.48
N ASN A 86 -0.65 -1.72 -18.86
CA ASN A 86 -0.97 -0.53 -18.05
C ASN A 86 -1.57 -0.90 -16.69
N ASP A 87 -2.46 -1.91 -16.64
CA ASP A 87 -3.05 -2.37 -15.38
C ASP A 87 -1.97 -2.91 -14.43
N ARG A 88 -1.01 -3.69 -14.93
CA ARG A 88 0.13 -4.16 -14.15
C ARG A 88 1.01 -3.01 -13.66
N ALA A 89 1.33 -2.07 -14.53
CA ALA A 89 2.12 -0.90 -14.17
C ALA A 89 1.41 -0.04 -13.12
N LEU A 90 0.09 0.10 -13.23
CA LEU A 90 -0.73 0.80 -12.25
C LEU A 90 -0.70 0.10 -10.89
N GLU A 91 -0.88 -1.21 -10.86
CA GLU A 91 -0.84 -2.02 -9.62
C GLU A 91 0.52 -1.92 -8.93
N GLU A 92 1.62 -2.02 -9.68
CA GLU A 92 2.98 -1.84 -9.15
C GLU A 92 3.17 -0.45 -8.53
N LYS A 93 2.69 0.61 -9.22
CA LYS A 93 2.79 1.98 -8.72
C LYS A 93 1.88 2.25 -7.53
N GLN A 94 0.70 1.65 -7.47
CA GLN A 94 -0.17 1.73 -6.31
C GLN A 94 0.48 1.05 -5.08
N ASN A 95 1.07 -0.13 -5.26
CA ASN A 95 1.77 -0.83 -4.19
C ASN A 95 2.98 -0.04 -3.69
N GLU A 96 3.75 0.57 -4.59
CA GLU A 96 4.85 1.46 -4.24
C GLU A 96 4.35 2.69 -3.46
N PHE A 97 3.28 3.33 -3.91
CA PHE A 97 2.66 4.47 -3.23
C PHE A 97 2.21 4.13 -1.81
N HIS A 98 1.48 3.02 -1.62
CA HIS A 98 1.04 2.56 -0.30
C HIS A 98 2.23 2.26 0.63
N ARG A 99 3.29 1.67 0.11
CA ARG A 99 4.53 1.45 0.89
C ARG A 99 5.16 2.76 1.33
N GLN A 100 5.25 3.74 0.45
CA GLN A 100 5.83 5.05 0.77
C GLN A 100 4.92 5.84 1.73
N GLN A 101 3.62 5.77 1.57
CA GLN A 101 2.65 6.39 2.46
C GLN A 101 2.74 5.82 3.89
N SER A 102 2.76 4.49 4.04
CA SER A 102 2.92 3.83 5.34
C SER A 102 4.26 4.20 6.00
N ARG A 103 5.32 4.30 5.20
CA ARG A 103 6.63 4.74 5.68
C ARG A 103 6.62 6.19 6.15
N LEU A 104 5.96 7.09 5.41
CA LEU A 104 5.81 8.49 5.78
C LEU A 104 5.03 8.63 7.09
N GLU A 105 3.94 7.89 7.24
CA GLU A 105 3.12 7.90 8.45
C GLU A 105 3.90 7.38 9.66
N SER A 106 4.65 6.29 9.49
CA SER A 106 5.55 5.79 10.54
C SER A 106 6.60 6.83 10.94
N LEU A 107 7.21 7.54 9.99
CA LEU A 107 8.20 8.59 10.28
C LEU A 107 7.55 9.81 10.96
N LYS A 108 6.32 10.20 10.57
CA LYS A 108 5.57 11.27 11.26
C LYS A 108 5.28 10.88 12.70
N ASN A 109 4.77 9.69 12.95
CA ASN A 109 4.50 9.19 14.30
C ASN A 109 5.76 9.18 15.18
N ILE A 110 6.92 8.78 14.62
CA ILE A 110 8.21 8.86 15.32
C ILE A 110 8.59 10.32 15.59
N ALA A 111 8.42 11.21 14.63
CA ALA A 111 8.75 12.62 14.79
C ALA A 111 7.87 13.30 15.86
N GLU A 112 6.55 13.04 15.83
CA GLU A 112 5.60 13.57 16.83
C GLU A 112 5.89 13.01 18.23
N ARG A 113 6.16 11.72 18.36
CA ARG A 113 6.50 11.08 19.64
C ARG A 113 7.76 11.66 20.28
N TYR A 114 8.73 12.10 19.49
CA TYR A 114 9.98 12.66 19.97
C TYR A 114 10.11 14.17 19.74
N ASP A 115 9.00 14.87 19.57
CA ASP A 115 9.02 16.34 19.36
C ASP A 115 9.54 17.10 20.58
N GLY A 116 9.30 16.58 21.79
CA GLY A 116 9.87 17.09 23.06
C GLY A 116 11.32 16.72 23.32
N TYR A 117 11.93 15.85 22.51
CA TYR A 117 13.30 15.38 22.67
C TYR A 117 14.27 16.20 21.82
N GLY A 118 15.54 16.24 22.24
CA GLY A 118 16.58 16.91 21.47
C GLY A 118 16.73 16.33 20.05
N ASN A 119 17.14 17.18 19.10
CA ASN A 119 17.31 16.80 17.68
C ASN A 119 18.17 15.54 17.49
N SER A 120 19.21 15.37 18.30
CA SER A 120 20.11 14.19 18.26
C SER A 120 19.39 12.88 18.52
N ILE A 121 18.50 12.86 19.53
CA ILE A 121 17.75 11.67 19.92
C ILE A 121 16.75 11.29 18.83
N ARG A 122 15.97 12.24 18.33
CA ARG A 122 15.06 12.05 17.21
C ARG A 122 15.77 11.44 16.00
N ARG A 123 16.93 12.01 15.61
CA ARG A 123 17.72 11.53 14.46
C ARG A 123 18.25 10.09 14.64
N VAL A 124 18.62 9.72 15.85
CA VAL A 124 19.01 8.33 16.14
C VAL A 124 17.80 7.42 16.08
N MET A 125 16.66 7.82 16.65
CA MET A 125 15.43 7.00 16.64
C MET A 125 14.86 6.79 15.23
N GLU A 126 15.06 7.74 14.31
CA GLU A 126 14.76 7.56 12.88
C GLU A 126 15.58 6.42 12.24
N GLN A 127 16.77 6.10 12.77
CA GLN A 127 17.60 5.00 12.29
C GLN A 127 17.19 3.62 12.86
N LYS A 128 16.33 3.57 13.87
CA LYS A 128 15.90 2.31 14.52
C LYS A 128 15.35 1.28 13.51
N SER A 129 14.62 1.73 12.48
CA SER A 129 14.11 0.85 11.43
C SER A 129 15.18 0.22 10.54
N ARG A 130 16.39 0.79 10.52
CA ARG A 130 17.53 0.34 9.72
C ARG A 130 18.60 -0.37 10.55
N ASN A 131 18.63 -0.12 11.85
CA ASN A 131 19.57 -0.71 12.79
C ASN A 131 18.81 -1.25 14.00
N ALA A 132 18.59 -2.56 14.03
CA ALA A 132 17.86 -3.25 15.10
C ALA A 132 18.57 -3.18 16.46
N GLY A 133 19.88 -2.89 16.48
CA GLY A 133 20.63 -2.69 17.71
C GLY A 133 20.23 -1.44 18.50
N ILE A 134 19.45 -0.50 17.92
CA ILE A 134 18.85 0.64 18.62
C ILE A 134 17.56 0.15 19.28
N LEU A 135 17.57 -0.04 20.59
CA LEU A 135 16.44 -0.64 21.33
C LEU A 135 15.34 0.39 21.64
N GLY A 136 15.71 1.62 22.01
CA GLY A 136 14.77 2.69 22.33
C GLY A 136 15.38 3.75 23.23
N VAL A 137 14.59 4.72 23.67
CA VAL A 137 14.96 5.62 24.77
C VAL A 137 14.49 5.04 26.08
N VAL A 138 15.11 5.42 27.19
CA VAL A 138 14.79 4.90 28.53
C VAL A 138 13.29 5.00 28.85
N SER A 139 12.65 6.14 28.53
CA SER A 139 11.20 6.32 28.75
C SER A 139 10.31 5.31 28.02
N ASP A 140 10.76 4.78 26.90
CA ASP A 140 9.98 3.80 26.11
C ASP A 140 10.10 2.38 26.67
N LEU A 141 11.12 2.11 27.47
CA LEU A 141 11.50 0.78 27.94
C LEU A 141 11.04 0.48 29.37
N ILE A 142 10.50 1.50 30.07
CA ILE A 142 10.01 1.38 31.43
C ILE A 142 8.52 1.71 31.52
N GLN A 143 7.83 1.04 32.43
CA GLN A 143 6.46 1.34 32.80
C GLN A 143 6.39 1.68 34.27
N VAL A 144 5.68 2.75 34.61
CA VAL A 144 5.59 3.25 35.99
C VAL A 144 4.12 3.40 36.37
N ASP A 145 3.77 2.98 37.59
CA ASP A 145 2.44 3.24 38.12
C ASP A 145 2.26 4.73 38.36
N LYS A 146 1.09 5.30 37.98
CA LYS A 146 0.80 6.75 38.03
C LYS A 146 1.21 7.44 39.34
N LYS A 147 1.09 6.77 40.46
CA LYS A 147 1.46 7.31 41.77
C LYS A 147 2.97 7.54 41.96
N TYR A 148 3.82 6.91 41.15
CA TYR A 148 5.28 7.05 41.21
C TYR A 148 5.88 7.81 40.03
N GLU A 149 5.05 8.18 39.08
CA GLU A 149 5.49 8.80 37.80
C GLU A 149 6.38 10.01 38.03
N THR A 150 5.91 10.99 38.83
CA THR A 150 6.67 12.21 39.16
C THR A 150 8.00 11.89 39.86
N ALA A 151 8.00 10.95 40.80
CA ALA A 151 9.21 10.55 41.50
C ALA A 151 10.25 9.91 40.57
N ILE A 152 9.80 9.02 39.70
CA ILE A 152 10.68 8.32 38.74
C ILE A 152 11.19 9.25 37.66
N GLU A 153 10.35 10.15 37.10
CA GLU A 153 10.78 11.18 36.16
C GLU A 153 11.86 12.07 36.78
N THR A 154 11.65 12.51 38.01
CA THR A 154 12.63 13.32 38.74
C THR A 154 13.92 12.54 39.00
N ALA A 155 13.82 11.28 39.42
CA ALA A 155 14.98 10.44 39.67
C ALA A 155 15.81 10.19 38.41
N LEU A 156 15.17 10.01 37.26
CA LEU A 156 15.83 9.86 35.96
C LEU A 156 16.39 11.19 35.45
N GLY A 157 15.64 12.29 35.65
CA GLY A 157 16.02 13.58 35.11
C GLY A 157 16.35 13.51 33.62
N GLY A 158 17.48 14.08 33.22
CA GLY A 158 17.94 14.04 31.81
C GLY A 158 18.20 12.64 31.25
N ASN A 159 18.39 11.63 32.11
CA ASN A 159 18.65 10.25 31.69
C ASN A 159 17.42 9.57 31.06
N ILE A 160 16.23 10.13 31.23
CA ILE A 160 14.99 9.64 30.62
C ILE A 160 15.10 9.59 29.09
N GLN A 161 15.93 10.45 28.51
CA GLN A 161 16.17 10.57 27.06
C GLN A 161 17.37 9.76 26.57
N ASN A 162 18.11 9.06 27.46
CA ASN A 162 19.25 8.25 27.05
C ASN A 162 18.78 7.11 26.13
N ILE A 163 19.62 6.83 25.11
CA ILE A 163 19.31 5.81 24.12
C ILE A 163 19.94 4.48 24.56
N VAL A 164 19.11 3.47 24.64
CA VAL A 164 19.56 2.10 24.95
C VAL A 164 19.92 1.39 23.65
N THR A 165 21.11 0.83 23.60
CA THR A 165 21.61 0.03 22.47
C THR A 165 21.93 -1.39 22.93
N GLU A 166 21.93 -2.33 21.99
CA GLU A 166 22.26 -3.72 22.26
C GLU A 166 23.73 -3.85 22.70
N ASP A 167 24.63 -3.15 22.00
CA ASP A 167 26.06 -3.21 22.24
C ASP A 167 26.78 -1.85 22.01
N GLU A 168 28.09 -1.82 22.33
CA GLU A 168 28.94 -0.64 22.15
C GLU A 168 29.19 -0.32 20.67
N GLU A 169 29.19 -1.30 19.78
CA GLU A 169 29.44 -1.06 18.36
C GLU A 169 28.27 -0.30 17.75
N THR A 170 27.04 -0.64 18.09
CA THR A 170 25.83 0.12 17.71
C THR A 170 25.91 1.57 18.24
N ALA A 171 26.28 1.74 19.51
CA ALA A 171 26.45 3.06 20.10
C ALA A 171 27.52 3.88 19.36
N LYS A 172 28.66 3.29 19.04
CA LYS A 172 29.75 3.92 18.28
C LYS A 172 29.34 4.34 16.88
N GLN A 173 28.58 3.49 16.17
CA GLN A 173 28.02 3.81 14.85
C GLN A 173 27.09 5.03 14.93
N MET A 174 26.20 5.09 15.92
CA MET A 174 25.28 6.21 16.09
C MET A 174 25.98 7.49 16.55
N ILE A 175 27.02 7.40 17.37
CA ILE A 175 27.86 8.55 17.73
C ILE A 175 28.56 9.10 16.47
N SER A 176 29.10 8.23 15.63
CA SER A 176 29.74 8.60 14.37
C SER A 176 28.74 9.27 13.41
N TYR A 177 27.53 8.70 13.30
CA TYR A 177 26.42 9.27 12.53
C TYR A 177 26.04 10.69 13.00
N LEU A 178 25.86 10.89 14.31
CA LEU A 178 25.55 12.20 14.88
C LEU A 178 26.67 13.21 14.61
N LYS A 179 27.94 12.79 14.74
CA LYS A 179 29.13 13.62 14.52
C LYS A 179 29.24 14.06 13.05
N GLN A 180 29.14 13.12 12.12
CA GLN A 180 29.24 13.39 10.67
C GLN A 180 28.18 14.36 10.19
N ASN A 181 26.95 14.23 10.71
CA ASN A 181 25.82 15.04 10.29
C ASN A 181 25.60 16.29 11.16
N ARG A 182 26.43 16.52 12.18
CA ARG A 182 26.31 17.66 13.12
C ARG A 182 24.94 17.76 13.81
N TYR A 183 24.35 16.61 14.16
CA TYR A 183 23.01 16.55 14.78
C TYR A 183 22.99 16.75 16.30
N GLY A 184 24.16 17.07 16.89
CA GLY A 184 24.30 17.27 18.32
C GLY A 184 24.82 16.01 19.04
N ARG A 185 24.55 15.93 20.35
CA ARG A 185 25.05 14.85 21.23
C ARG A 185 23.91 14.09 21.85
N ALA A 186 24.10 12.80 22.04
CA ALA A 186 23.20 11.92 22.79
C ALA A 186 24.03 11.01 23.69
N THR A 187 23.44 10.55 24.78
CA THR A 187 24.01 9.55 25.68
C THR A 187 23.47 8.19 25.31
N PHE A 188 24.38 7.23 25.19
CA PHE A 188 24.04 5.84 24.86
C PHE A 188 24.30 4.93 26.04
N LEU A 189 23.45 3.93 26.23
CA LEU A 189 23.53 2.92 27.28
C LEU A 189 23.57 1.53 26.61
N PRO A 190 24.76 1.02 26.23
CA PRO A 190 24.90 -0.31 25.68
C PRO A 190 24.62 -1.36 26.78
N LEU A 191 23.73 -2.33 26.48
CA LEU A 191 23.38 -3.39 27.44
C LEU A 191 24.58 -4.24 27.86
N THR A 192 25.55 -4.39 26.97
CA THR A 192 26.77 -5.18 27.22
C THR A 192 27.75 -4.52 28.18
N SER A 193 27.77 -3.17 28.27
CA SER A 193 28.73 -2.44 29.10
C SER A 193 28.12 -1.75 30.31
N VAL A 194 26.80 -1.54 30.33
CA VAL A 194 26.13 -0.95 31.49
C VAL A 194 26.17 -1.91 32.66
N ASP A 195 26.80 -1.51 33.78
CA ASP A 195 26.90 -2.32 35.01
C ASP A 195 25.78 -2.00 35.99
N GLY A 196 24.75 -2.85 35.98
CA GLY A 196 23.65 -2.80 36.95
C GLY A 196 23.98 -3.42 38.34
N LYS A 197 25.22 -3.87 38.59
CA LYS A 197 25.61 -4.57 39.83
C LYS A 197 25.79 -3.66 41.04
N GLY A 198 25.49 -2.36 40.92
CA GLY A 198 25.53 -1.45 42.07
C GLY A 198 24.46 -1.74 43.09
N ASN A 199 24.59 -2.84 43.83
CA ASN A 199 23.67 -3.14 44.93
C ASN A 199 23.68 -1.97 45.92
N PHE A 200 22.49 -1.48 46.24
CA PHE A 200 22.31 -0.49 47.28
C PHE A 200 22.79 -1.09 48.61
N LYS A 201 23.89 -0.56 49.20
CA LYS A 201 24.55 -1.14 50.33
C LYS A 201 23.85 -0.86 51.68
N ASN A 202 23.14 0.28 51.78
CA ASN A 202 22.54 0.74 53.01
C ASN A 202 21.07 0.27 53.15
N THR A 203 20.87 -1.04 53.30
CA THR A 203 19.55 -1.65 53.44
C THR A 203 18.77 -1.18 54.67
N ASP A 204 19.44 -0.66 55.71
CA ASP A 204 18.77 -0.14 56.90
C ASP A 204 18.06 1.19 56.60
N ALA A 205 18.56 1.97 55.65
CA ALA A 205 17.89 3.19 55.20
C ALA A 205 16.50 2.87 54.58
N LEU A 206 16.30 1.70 54.00
CA LEU A 206 15.03 1.28 53.41
C LEU A 206 13.95 0.93 54.46
N LYS A 207 14.33 0.74 55.68
CA LYS A 207 13.42 0.41 56.80
C LYS A 207 12.92 1.64 57.56
N GLU A 208 13.43 2.79 57.20
CA GLU A 208 13.07 4.08 57.86
C GLU A 208 11.63 4.49 57.55
N PRO A 209 10.95 5.16 58.51
CA PRO A 209 9.60 5.63 58.29
C PRO A 209 9.50 6.59 57.12
N GLY A 210 8.44 6.42 56.29
CA GLY A 210 8.20 7.24 55.12
C GLY A 210 9.02 6.85 53.87
N VAL A 211 9.83 5.77 53.98
CA VAL A 211 10.52 5.19 52.81
C VAL A 211 9.60 4.19 52.11
N ILE A 212 9.40 4.39 50.78
CA ILE A 212 8.59 3.52 49.94
C ILE A 212 9.43 2.37 49.37
N GLY A 213 10.67 2.65 48.96
CA GLY A 213 11.58 1.67 48.40
C GLY A 213 12.64 2.27 47.51
N LEU A 214 13.38 1.42 46.80
CA LEU A 214 14.29 1.83 45.77
C LEU A 214 13.53 2.12 44.47
N ALA A 215 13.91 3.17 43.77
CA ALA A 215 13.23 3.60 42.54
C ALA A 215 13.19 2.51 41.44
N ASN A 216 14.23 1.69 41.33
CA ASN A 216 14.26 0.57 40.37
C ASN A 216 13.27 -0.57 40.70
N THR A 217 12.79 -0.69 41.95
CA THR A 217 11.78 -1.69 42.33
C THR A 217 10.34 -1.19 42.06
N LEU A 218 10.17 0.07 41.77
CA LEU A 218 8.88 0.74 41.48
C LEU A 218 8.57 0.89 40.02
N VAL A 219 9.48 0.42 39.16
CA VAL A 219 9.32 0.41 37.69
C VAL A 219 9.19 -1.01 37.17
N LYS A 220 8.38 -1.19 36.13
CA LYS A 220 8.24 -2.45 35.42
C LYS A 220 8.98 -2.32 34.09
N THR A 221 9.74 -3.35 33.74
CA THR A 221 10.51 -3.39 32.48
C THR A 221 10.71 -4.84 32.05
N ASP A 222 11.01 -5.08 30.79
CA ASP A 222 11.42 -6.41 30.33
C ASP A 222 12.73 -6.82 31.02
N GLU A 223 12.91 -8.11 31.27
CA GLU A 223 14.08 -8.66 31.95
C GLU A 223 15.41 -8.22 31.35
N LYS A 224 15.46 -8.12 30.01
CA LYS A 224 16.64 -7.68 29.26
C LYS A 224 17.06 -6.24 29.56
N TYR A 225 16.16 -5.37 30.04
CA TYR A 225 16.42 -3.97 30.40
C TYR A 225 16.60 -3.74 31.90
N ALA A 226 16.47 -4.80 32.72
CA ALA A 226 16.61 -4.70 34.17
C ALA A 226 17.97 -4.12 34.59
N VAL A 227 19.03 -4.38 33.79
CA VAL A 227 20.37 -3.84 34.05
C VAL A 227 20.39 -2.30 33.92
N VAL A 228 19.64 -1.73 32.96
CA VAL A 228 19.56 -0.28 32.76
C VAL A 228 18.80 0.40 33.91
N THR A 229 17.66 -0.17 34.35
CA THR A 229 16.90 0.34 35.47
C THR A 229 17.69 0.24 36.78
N ALA A 230 18.42 -0.85 36.99
CA ALA A 230 19.30 -1.00 38.15
C ALA A 230 20.45 0.05 38.11
N TYR A 231 21.04 0.30 36.95
CA TYR A 231 22.11 1.30 36.79
C TYR A 231 21.61 2.72 37.08
N LEU A 232 20.46 3.12 36.53
CA LEU A 232 19.93 4.49 36.64
C LEU A 232 19.21 4.75 37.97
N LEU A 233 18.45 3.78 38.49
CA LEU A 233 17.51 3.96 39.59
C LEU A 233 17.87 3.16 40.82
N GLY A 234 18.81 2.20 40.76
CA GLY A 234 19.14 1.27 41.84
C GLY A 234 19.79 1.90 43.06
N ARG A 235 20.13 3.19 43.03
CA ARG A 235 20.70 3.95 44.16
C ARG A 235 19.82 5.08 44.65
N VAL A 236 18.63 5.26 44.09
CA VAL A 236 17.70 6.32 44.43
C VAL A 236 16.60 5.75 45.35
N ILE A 237 16.43 6.34 46.52
CA ILE A 237 15.36 5.98 47.45
C ILE A 237 14.16 6.89 47.19
N VAL A 238 12.97 6.30 47.14
CA VAL A 238 11.71 7.02 47.07
C VAL A 238 11.11 7.15 48.46
N THR A 239 10.74 8.35 48.85
CA THR A 239 10.07 8.69 50.12
C THR A 239 8.71 9.32 49.89
N GLU A 240 7.83 9.29 50.89
CA GLU A 240 6.48 9.84 50.80
C GLU A 240 6.49 11.35 50.58
N ASN A 241 7.31 12.07 51.35
CA ASN A 241 7.37 13.53 51.36
C ASN A 241 8.75 14.07 51.75
N ILE A 242 8.90 15.41 51.67
CA ILE A 242 10.16 16.10 51.91
C ILE A 242 10.63 15.99 53.37
N ASP A 243 9.74 15.89 54.37
CA ASP A 243 10.11 15.79 55.77
C ASP A 243 10.80 14.47 56.07
N TYR A 244 10.28 13.36 55.53
CA TYR A 244 10.94 12.07 55.64
C TYR A 244 12.26 12.04 54.88
N ALA A 245 12.29 12.65 53.69
CA ALA A 245 13.51 12.75 52.87
C ALA A 245 14.63 13.49 53.65
N ILE A 246 14.33 14.60 54.31
CA ILE A 246 15.30 15.36 55.08
C ILE A 246 15.79 14.58 56.30
N LYS A 247 14.89 13.92 57.07
CA LYS A 247 15.24 13.07 58.19
C LYS A 247 16.17 11.94 57.77
N LEU A 248 15.83 11.24 56.67
CA LEU A 248 16.61 10.17 56.12
C LEU A 248 17.99 10.66 55.66
N ALA A 249 18.07 11.81 54.95
CA ALA A 249 19.32 12.38 54.50
C ALA A 249 20.24 12.74 55.66
N LYS A 250 19.72 13.41 56.71
CA LYS A 250 20.47 13.78 57.95
C LYS A 250 21.03 12.55 58.66
N LYS A 251 20.20 11.50 58.82
CA LYS A 251 20.62 10.24 59.47
C LYS A 251 21.76 9.53 58.72
N ASN A 252 21.76 9.68 57.40
CA ASN A 252 22.75 9.08 56.52
C ASN A 252 23.85 10.04 56.06
N ARG A 253 24.05 11.17 56.80
CA ARG A 253 25.11 12.17 56.52
C ARG A 253 25.10 12.67 55.10
N TYR A 254 23.87 12.85 54.54
CA TYR A 254 23.65 13.32 53.16
C TYR A 254 24.44 12.56 52.09
N SER A 255 24.53 11.24 52.23
CA SER A 255 25.22 10.35 51.28
C SER A 255 24.31 9.66 50.28
N LEU A 256 23.00 9.85 50.44
CA LEU A 256 21.96 9.15 49.68
C LEU A 256 21.33 10.06 48.59
N HIS A 257 20.94 9.42 47.48
CA HIS A 257 20.01 10.00 46.53
C HIS A 257 18.59 9.69 46.98
N ILE A 258 17.79 10.73 47.18
CA ILE A 258 16.42 10.57 47.70
C ILE A 258 15.50 11.43 46.80
N VAL A 259 14.36 10.86 46.43
CA VAL A 259 13.29 11.54 45.72
C VAL A 259 11.98 11.37 46.47
N THR A 260 11.13 12.37 46.46
CA THR A 260 9.79 12.29 47.05
C THR A 260 8.74 11.99 46.02
N LEU A 261 7.53 11.56 46.41
CA LEU A 261 6.40 11.38 45.51
C LEU A 261 5.99 12.68 44.77
N GLU A 262 6.24 13.82 45.40
CA GLU A 262 5.94 15.14 44.84
C GLU A 262 7.02 15.67 43.90
N GLY A 263 8.16 14.93 43.80
CA GLY A 263 9.23 15.26 42.88
C GLY A 263 10.33 16.15 43.42
N GLU A 264 10.47 16.28 44.76
CA GLU A 264 11.66 16.90 45.33
C GLU A 264 12.81 15.88 45.32
N TYR A 265 14.02 16.37 45.00
CA TYR A 265 15.21 15.55 44.91
C TYR A 265 16.32 16.03 45.80
N LEU A 266 16.81 15.14 46.66
CA LEU A 266 17.95 15.38 47.53
C LEU A 266 19.13 14.57 47.00
N SER A 267 20.22 15.27 46.61
CA SER A 267 21.43 14.63 46.14
C SER A 267 22.48 14.47 47.26
N PRO A 268 23.42 13.52 47.13
CA PRO A 268 24.57 13.44 47.99
C PRO A 268 25.28 14.77 48.12
N GLY A 269 25.68 15.12 49.34
CA GLY A 269 26.25 16.43 49.64
C GLY A 269 25.21 17.50 50.08
N GLY A 270 23.89 17.14 50.05
CA GLY A 270 22.84 17.95 50.67
C GLY A 270 22.16 19.01 49.79
N SER A 271 22.42 18.99 48.48
CA SER A 271 21.64 19.89 47.59
C SER A 271 20.22 19.38 47.44
N MET A 272 19.28 20.29 47.37
CA MET A 272 17.86 20.04 47.23
C MET A 272 17.33 20.69 45.96
N THR A 273 16.57 19.98 45.18
CA THR A 273 15.86 20.50 44.02
C THR A 273 14.37 20.19 44.22
N GLY A 274 13.54 21.17 44.05
CA GLY A 274 12.08 21.05 44.19
C GLY A 274 11.38 22.26 43.62
N GLY A 275 10.06 22.22 43.56
CA GLY A 275 9.21 23.27 43.03
C GLY A 275 8.05 22.68 42.24
N ALA A 276 7.11 23.48 41.82
CA ALA A 276 5.97 22.99 41.05
C ALA A 276 6.42 22.55 39.66
N PHE A 277 6.09 21.34 39.28
CA PHE A 277 6.17 20.90 37.87
C PHE A 277 5.23 21.76 37.03
N LYS A 278 5.75 22.38 35.99
CA LYS A 278 4.89 22.96 34.95
C LYS A 278 4.20 21.80 34.28
N ASN A 279 2.91 21.60 34.54
CA ASN A 279 2.10 20.67 33.79
C ASN A 279 2.17 21.07 32.30
N SER A 280 2.98 20.38 31.50
CA SER A 280 2.87 20.39 30.06
C SER A 280 1.80 19.36 29.67
N SER A 281 0.55 19.63 30.15
CA SER A 281 -0.62 18.96 29.60
C SER A 281 -1.03 19.73 28.35
N ASN A 282 -0.67 19.20 27.17
CA ASN A 282 -1.47 19.31 25.96
C ASN A 282 -1.11 18.18 25.04
#